data_2b1b4bfe52ed6564eee9c49829d8cb36
#
_entry.id   2b1b4bfe52ed6564eee9c49829d8cb36
#
_cell.length_a   1.000
_cell.length_b   1.000
_cell.length_c   1.000
_cell.angle_alpha   90.00
_cell.angle_beta   90.00
_cell.angle_gamma   90.00
#
_symmetry.space_group_name_H-M   'P 1'
#
loop_
_entity.id
_entity.type
_entity.pdbx_description
1 polymer ?
#
loop_
_entity_poly.entity_id
_entity_poly.type
_entity_poly.pdbx_seq_one_letter_code
_entity_poly.pdbx_strand_id
1 'polypeptide(L)'
;MSQENVEVVRGVRIALSPASERASQRRALDERLAIRFPSLYRLLADALMRLPPRSRLRRLVLARRVRQAYAASNRRDIDAVFVGWDPNIEYRPSEDLMPPDLEGAFHGHDGYLALWRYWRDAFDDIRWDPEEVLDLGDRLLVETQQRGHGSGSGVAVSEPVFQLFTFRSGLVIRQEDFRDRAKALEAAGLRK
;
A
#
# COMPACT_ATOMS: atom_id res chain seq x y z
N MET A 1 28.29 -11.02 24.26
CA MET A 1 26.82 -10.75 24.29
C MET A 1 26.57 -9.58 23.36
N SER A 2 26.08 -9.93 22.19
CA SER A 2 26.09 -9.06 21.00
C SER A 2 25.03 -7.97 21.09
N GLN A 3 25.44 -6.74 20.74
CA GLN A 3 24.58 -5.56 20.59
C GLN A 3 23.60 -5.66 19.38
N GLU A 4 23.48 -6.84 18.80
CA GLU A 4 22.76 -7.09 17.55
C GLU A 4 21.22 -7.14 17.67
N ASN A 5 20.68 -7.10 18.89
CA ASN A 5 19.23 -7.33 19.10
C ASN A 5 18.44 -6.07 19.53
N VAL A 6 19.00 -4.85 19.48
CA VAL A 6 18.34 -3.67 20.08
C VAL A 6 17.60 -2.80 19.07
N GLU A 7 17.84 -2.89 17.75
CA GLU A 7 17.24 -1.97 16.76
C GLU A 7 16.01 -2.47 15.99
N VAL A 8 15.65 -3.75 16.12
CA VAL A 8 14.47 -4.32 15.42
C VAL A 8 13.13 -3.93 16.07
N VAL A 9 13.10 -3.10 17.08
CA VAL A 9 11.91 -2.85 17.93
C VAL A 9 11.11 -1.59 17.55
N ARG A 10 11.38 -0.92 16.43
CA ARG A 10 10.62 0.30 16.07
C ARG A 10 9.31 0.05 15.33
N GLY A 11 9.08 -1.12 14.79
CA GLY A 11 7.86 -1.45 14.03
C GLY A 11 7.02 -2.54 14.69
N VAL A 12 5.71 -2.48 14.47
CA VAL A 12 4.76 -3.53 14.88
C VAL A 12 4.27 -4.29 13.66
N ARG A 13 4.52 -5.61 13.63
CA ARG A 13 4.05 -6.48 12.55
C ARG A 13 2.59 -6.83 12.73
N ILE A 14 1.85 -6.77 11.63
CA ILE A 14 0.44 -7.11 11.54
C ILE A 14 0.28 -8.11 10.38
N ALA A 15 0.08 -9.38 10.70
CA ALA A 15 -0.23 -10.39 9.69
C ALA A 15 -1.64 -10.16 9.13
N LEU A 16 -1.78 -10.25 7.82
CA LEU A 16 -3.05 -10.08 7.14
C LEU A 16 -3.57 -11.44 6.67
N SER A 17 -4.73 -11.84 7.15
CA SER A 17 -5.42 -13.00 6.58
C SER A 17 -5.95 -12.65 5.19
N PRO A 18 -5.91 -13.58 4.21
CA PRO A 18 -6.47 -13.35 2.89
C PRO A 18 -7.93 -12.89 2.97
N ALA A 19 -8.28 -11.85 2.21
CA ALA A 19 -9.68 -11.46 2.08
C ALA A 19 -10.46 -12.54 1.32
N SER A 20 -11.70 -12.86 1.75
CA SER A 20 -12.54 -13.73 0.93
C SER A 20 -12.85 -13.02 -0.38
N GLU A 21 -12.82 -13.74 -1.51
CA GLU A 21 -13.08 -13.17 -2.84
C GLU A 21 -14.40 -12.40 -2.92
N ARG A 22 -15.47 -12.91 -2.25
CA ARG A 22 -16.78 -12.23 -2.21
C ARG A 22 -16.74 -10.88 -1.48
N ALA A 23 -15.91 -10.75 -0.42
CA ALA A 23 -15.78 -9.51 0.33
C ALA A 23 -14.95 -8.46 -0.43
N SER A 24 -14.10 -8.87 -1.38
CA SER A 24 -13.28 -7.96 -2.17
C SER A 24 -14.02 -7.35 -3.37
N GLN A 25 -15.14 -7.94 -3.81
CA GLN A 25 -15.87 -7.51 -5.02
C GLN A 25 -16.81 -6.32 -4.81
N ARG A 26 -17.15 -5.94 -3.57
CA ARG A 26 -18.09 -4.85 -3.28
C ARG A 26 -17.51 -3.86 -2.28
N ARG A 27 -17.88 -2.59 -2.44
CA ARG A 27 -17.59 -1.55 -1.44
C ARG A 27 -18.22 -1.91 -0.09
N ALA A 28 -17.43 -1.99 0.97
CA ALA A 28 -17.93 -2.11 2.34
C ALA A 28 -18.66 -0.81 2.76
N LEU A 29 -19.48 -0.88 3.82
CA LEU A 29 -20.24 0.30 4.28
C LEU A 29 -19.31 1.44 4.70
N ASP A 30 -18.22 1.15 5.38
CA ASP A 30 -17.24 2.15 5.80
C ASP A 30 -16.46 2.77 4.62
N GLU A 31 -16.22 2.03 3.51
CA GLU A 31 -15.70 2.59 2.26
C GLU A 31 -16.68 3.59 1.63
N ARG A 32 -17.99 3.22 1.58
CA ARG A 32 -19.03 4.12 1.06
C ARG A 32 -19.14 5.40 1.88
N LEU A 33 -19.09 5.28 3.21
CA LEU A 33 -19.10 6.42 4.12
C LEU A 33 -17.84 7.29 3.96
N ALA A 34 -16.68 6.68 3.80
CA ALA A 34 -15.42 7.39 3.57
C ALA A 34 -15.49 8.24 2.29
N ILE A 35 -15.98 7.67 1.18
CA ILE A 35 -16.15 8.36 -0.10
C ILE A 35 -17.19 9.48 0.02
N ARG A 36 -18.30 9.25 0.75
CA ARG A 36 -19.39 10.23 0.92
C ARG A 36 -19.01 11.38 1.86
N PHE A 37 -18.15 11.12 2.84
CA PHE A 37 -17.71 12.08 3.87
C PHE A 37 -16.19 12.11 3.99
N PRO A 38 -15.46 12.58 2.96
CA PRO A 38 -13.98 12.50 2.92
C PRO A 38 -13.31 13.32 4.02
N SER A 39 -13.89 14.44 4.45
CA SER A 39 -13.36 15.24 5.55
C SER A 39 -13.43 14.52 6.89
N LEU A 40 -14.54 13.81 7.16
CA LEU A 40 -14.68 12.98 8.35
C LEU A 40 -13.71 11.79 8.32
N TYR A 41 -13.61 11.13 7.16
CA TYR A 41 -12.63 10.05 6.97
C TYR A 41 -11.21 10.53 7.30
N ARG A 42 -10.79 11.67 6.74
CA ARG A 42 -9.47 12.26 6.98
C ARG A 42 -9.22 12.54 8.46
N LEU A 43 -10.19 13.13 9.16
CA LEU A 43 -10.10 13.38 10.60
C LEU A 43 -9.91 12.10 11.41
N LEU A 44 -10.69 11.06 11.12
CA LEU A 44 -10.62 9.77 11.79
C LEU A 44 -9.30 9.05 11.46
N ALA A 45 -8.83 9.11 10.22
CA ALA A 45 -7.57 8.55 9.80
C ALA A 45 -6.37 9.24 10.49
N ASP A 46 -6.40 10.57 10.58
CA ASP A 46 -5.37 11.34 11.30
C ASP A 46 -5.36 10.97 12.80
N ALA A 47 -6.52 10.90 13.44
CA ALA A 47 -6.63 10.47 14.82
C ALA A 47 -6.11 9.03 15.04
N LEU A 48 -6.41 8.12 14.11
CA LEU A 48 -5.89 6.75 14.12
C LEU A 48 -4.36 6.72 14.04
N MET A 49 -3.78 7.49 13.11
CA MET A 49 -2.32 7.51 12.90
C MET A 49 -1.55 8.12 14.06
N ARG A 50 -2.20 8.92 14.92
CA ARG A 50 -1.63 9.44 16.18
C ARG A 50 -1.60 8.42 17.33
N LEU A 51 -2.37 7.34 17.24
CA LEU A 51 -2.30 6.27 18.23
C LEU A 51 -0.93 5.56 18.13
N PRO A 52 -0.36 5.08 19.27
CA PRO A 52 0.87 4.30 19.22
C PRO A 52 0.73 3.04 18.35
N PRO A 53 1.76 2.62 17.59
CA PRO A 53 1.71 1.39 16.78
C PRO A 53 1.33 0.12 17.56
N ARG A 54 1.63 0.08 18.87
CA ARG A 54 1.25 -1.02 19.77
C ARG A 54 -0.23 -1.03 20.16
N SER A 55 -1.00 0.01 19.85
CA SER A 55 -2.44 0.08 20.17
C SER A 55 -3.19 -1.05 19.46
N ARG A 56 -4.01 -1.80 20.20
CA ARG A 56 -4.87 -2.85 19.63
C ARG A 56 -5.87 -2.28 18.61
N LEU A 57 -6.47 -1.14 18.94
CA LEU A 57 -7.42 -0.46 18.06
C LEU A 57 -6.73 -0.08 16.74
N ARG A 58 -5.56 0.57 16.80
CA ARG A 58 -4.80 0.97 15.62
C ARG A 58 -4.50 -0.25 14.74
N ARG A 59 -3.98 -1.34 15.30
CA ARG A 59 -3.65 -2.56 14.54
C ARG A 59 -4.87 -3.17 13.84
N LEU A 60 -6.00 -3.28 14.53
CA LEU A 60 -7.23 -3.84 13.96
C LEU A 60 -7.76 -2.96 12.82
N VAL A 61 -7.79 -1.65 13.02
CA VAL A 61 -8.28 -0.72 12.00
C VAL A 61 -7.32 -0.67 10.81
N LEU A 62 -6.01 -0.60 11.02
CA LEU A 62 -5.02 -0.63 9.93
C LEU A 62 -5.10 -1.92 9.12
N ALA A 63 -5.15 -3.10 9.77
CA ALA A 63 -5.29 -4.38 9.07
C ALA A 63 -6.54 -4.40 8.17
N ARG A 64 -7.66 -3.87 8.65
CA ARG A 64 -8.88 -3.74 7.86
C ARG A 64 -8.71 -2.75 6.71
N ARG A 65 -8.16 -1.56 6.97
CA ARG A 65 -7.97 -0.50 5.97
C ARG A 65 -7.02 -0.89 4.86
N VAL A 66 -5.90 -1.53 5.19
CA VAL A 66 -4.96 -2.04 4.20
C VAL A 66 -5.68 -3.06 3.30
N ARG A 67 -6.35 -4.07 3.86
CA ARG A 67 -7.11 -5.04 3.04
C ARG A 67 -8.13 -4.37 2.13
N GLN A 68 -8.87 -3.37 2.62
CA GLN A 68 -9.84 -2.63 1.82
C GLN A 68 -9.19 -1.84 0.69
N ALA A 69 -8.08 -1.16 0.95
CA ALA A 69 -7.34 -0.40 -0.06
C ALA A 69 -6.86 -1.30 -1.22
N TYR A 70 -6.27 -2.47 -0.90
CA TYR A 70 -5.87 -3.43 -1.92
C TYR A 70 -7.07 -4.07 -2.63
N ALA A 71 -8.15 -4.37 -1.92
CA ALA A 71 -9.38 -4.84 -2.54
C ALA A 71 -9.98 -3.80 -3.49
N ALA A 72 -9.95 -2.51 -3.12
CA ALA A 72 -10.36 -1.41 -3.99
C ALA A 72 -9.47 -1.31 -5.23
N SER A 73 -8.15 -1.40 -5.06
CA SER A 73 -7.18 -1.43 -6.14
C SER A 73 -7.45 -2.60 -7.10
N ASN A 74 -7.60 -3.81 -6.58
CA ASN A 74 -7.85 -5.02 -7.38
C ASN A 74 -9.19 -4.99 -8.14
N ARG A 75 -10.24 -4.34 -7.61
CA ARG A 75 -11.51 -4.13 -8.32
C ARG A 75 -11.55 -2.83 -9.14
N ARG A 76 -10.41 -2.09 -9.21
CA ARG A 76 -10.26 -0.86 -9.99
C ARG A 76 -11.19 0.28 -9.54
N ASP A 77 -11.44 0.36 -8.26
CA ASP A 77 -12.32 1.34 -7.63
C ASP A 77 -11.51 2.58 -7.20
N ILE A 78 -11.31 3.48 -8.15
CA ILE A 78 -10.46 4.68 -8.00
C ILE A 78 -10.93 5.58 -6.87
N ASP A 79 -12.24 5.79 -6.71
CA ASP A 79 -12.77 6.63 -5.63
C ASP A 79 -12.41 6.07 -4.25
N ALA A 80 -12.50 4.74 -4.09
CA ALA A 80 -12.17 4.07 -2.84
C ALA A 80 -10.66 4.07 -2.55
N VAL A 81 -9.82 4.04 -3.58
CA VAL A 81 -8.36 4.16 -3.45
C VAL A 81 -8.01 5.60 -3.04
N PHE A 82 -8.49 6.59 -3.77
CA PHE A 82 -8.06 7.98 -3.61
C PHE A 82 -8.63 8.68 -2.39
N VAL A 83 -9.68 8.16 -1.74
CA VAL A 83 -10.21 8.77 -0.52
C VAL A 83 -9.17 8.84 0.61
N GLY A 84 -8.21 7.93 0.63
CA GLY A 84 -7.11 7.87 1.60
C GLY A 84 -5.81 8.52 1.12
N TRP A 85 -5.78 9.13 -0.06
CA TRP A 85 -4.59 9.63 -0.71
C TRP A 85 -4.61 11.15 -0.84
N ASP A 86 -3.47 11.79 -0.63
CA ASP A 86 -3.32 13.23 -0.86
C ASP A 86 -3.45 13.51 -2.36
N PRO A 87 -4.16 14.57 -2.78
CA PRO A 87 -4.24 14.95 -4.19
C PRO A 87 -2.88 15.16 -4.87
N ASN A 88 -1.85 15.53 -4.10
CA ASN A 88 -0.49 15.72 -4.57
C ASN A 88 0.44 14.55 -4.20
N ILE A 89 -0.11 13.34 -4.07
CA ILE A 89 0.70 12.17 -3.75
C ILE A 89 1.90 12.03 -4.69
N GLU A 90 3.02 11.61 -4.13
CA GLU A 90 4.20 11.24 -4.87
C GLU A 90 4.32 9.71 -4.90
N TYR A 91 4.41 9.12 -6.09
CA TYR A 91 4.68 7.70 -6.28
C TYR A 91 6.08 7.50 -6.88
N ARG A 92 6.89 6.67 -6.25
CA ARG A 92 8.27 6.35 -6.66
C ARG A 92 8.46 4.83 -6.73
N PRO A 93 8.29 4.22 -7.88
CA PRO A 93 8.72 2.82 -8.06
C PRO A 93 10.24 2.74 -8.04
N SER A 94 10.80 1.63 -7.55
CA SER A 94 12.23 1.39 -7.71
C SER A 94 12.56 1.09 -9.18
N GLU A 95 13.80 1.39 -9.58
CA GLU A 95 14.29 1.22 -10.95
C GLU A 95 14.11 -0.19 -11.51
N ASP A 96 14.15 -1.21 -10.62
CA ASP A 96 13.96 -2.62 -10.97
C ASP A 96 12.49 -3.03 -11.16
N LEU A 97 11.54 -2.14 -10.85
CA LEU A 97 10.10 -2.35 -11.05
C LEU A 97 9.58 -1.70 -12.34
N MET A 98 10.29 -0.74 -12.89
CA MET A 98 9.84 0.03 -14.05
C MET A 98 10.80 -0.12 -15.23
N PRO A 99 10.28 -0.09 -16.46
CA PRO A 99 11.12 0.05 -17.62
C PRO A 99 11.93 1.35 -17.59
N PRO A 100 13.13 1.37 -18.19
CA PRO A 100 13.99 2.55 -18.19
C PRO A 100 13.37 3.82 -18.76
N ASP A 101 12.40 3.70 -19.67
CA ASP A 101 11.68 4.81 -20.30
C ASP A 101 10.59 5.43 -19.40
N LEU A 102 10.29 4.81 -18.25
CA LEU A 102 9.32 5.28 -17.26
C LEU A 102 9.96 5.60 -15.89
N GLU A 103 11.27 5.85 -15.89
CA GLU A 103 11.97 6.22 -14.66
C GLU A 103 11.49 7.56 -14.10
N GLY A 104 11.40 7.63 -12.78
CA GLY A 104 11.09 8.86 -12.06
C GLY A 104 9.93 8.76 -11.09
N ALA A 105 9.48 9.92 -10.64
CA ALA A 105 8.35 10.04 -9.73
C ALA A 105 7.10 10.44 -10.51
N PHE A 106 5.98 9.81 -10.14
CA PHE A 106 4.65 10.18 -10.63
C PHE A 106 3.98 11.05 -9.57
N HIS A 107 3.39 12.16 -9.98
CA HIS A 107 2.82 13.15 -9.06
C HIS A 107 1.32 13.26 -9.22
N GLY A 108 0.64 13.37 -8.10
CA GLY A 108 -0.80 13.54 -8.01
C GLY A 108 -1.61 12.32 -8.45
N HIS A 109 -2.91 12.45 -8.38
CA HIS A 109 -3.82 11.37 -8.81
C HIS A 109 -3.68 11.05 -10.30
N ASP A 110 -3.45 12.05 -11.15
CA ASP A 110 -3.30 11.85 -12.60
C ASP A 110 -2.03 11.07 -12.94
N GLY A 111 -0.90 11.38 -12.29
CA GLY A 111 0.34 10.64 -12.45
C GLY A 111 0.19 9.17 -12.03
N TYR A 112 -0.47 8.93 -10.91
CA TYR A 112 -0.77 7.58 -10.46
C TYR A 112 -1.68 6.81 -11.42
N LEU A 113 -2.71 7.47 -11.98
CA LEU A 113 -3.59 6.87 -12.98
C LEU A 113 -2.86 6.53 -14.28
N ALA A 114 -1.89 7.35 -14.70
CA ALA A 114 -1.06 7.06 -15.87
C ALA A 114 -0.26 5.76 -15.67
N LEU A 115 0.37 5.61 -14.51
CA LEU A 115 1.07 4.39 -14.13
C LEU A 115 0.12 3.18 -14.06
N TRP A 116 -1.07 3.35 -13.50
CA TRP A 116 -2.06 2.28 -13.43
C TRP A 116 -2.50 1.78 -14.80
N ARG A 117 -2.61 2.69 -15.80
CA ARG A 117 -2.87 2.31 -17.19
C ARG A 117 -1.73 1.46 -17.74
N TYR A 118 -0.47 1.86 -17.48
CA TYR A 118 0.70 1.09 -17.89
C TYR A 118 0.66 -0.35 -17.36
N TRP A 119 0.42 -0.54 -16.06
CA TRP A 119 0.30 -1.89 -15.48
C TRP A 119 -0.85 -2.70 -16.09
N ARG A 120 -1.96 -2.06 -16.41
CA ARG A 120 -3.11 -2.70 -17.07
C ARG A 120 -2.83 -3.10 -18.49
N ASP A 121 -2.02 -2.35 -19.19
CA ASP A 121 -1.65 -2.66 -20.58
C ASP A 121 -0.60 -3.77 -20.62
N ALA A 122 0.25 -3.88 -19.56
CA ALA A 122 1.25 -4.92 -19.42
C ALA A 122 0.68 -6.28 -18.93
N PHE A 123 -0.45 -6.27 -18.23
CA PHE A 123 -1.05 -7.46 -17.61
C PHE A 123 -2.56 -7.52 -17.79
N ASP A 124 -3.11 -8.71 -18.11
CA ASP A 124 -4.56 -8.90 -18.29
C ASP A 124 -5.34 -8.84 -16.96
N ASP A 125 -4.76 -9.40 -15.89
CA ASP A 125 -5.43 -9.65 -14.61
C ASP A 125 -4.56 -9.32 -13.38
N ILE A 126 -3.74 -8.27 -13.48
CA ILE A 126 -2.86 -7.89 -12.38
C ILE A 126 -3.63 -7.63 -11.08
N ARG A 127 -3.12 -8.20 -9.98
CA ARG A 127 -3.65 -8.03 -8.63
C ARG A 127 -2.53 -8.04 -7.59
N TRP A 128 -2.81 -7.42 -6.45
CA TRP A 128 -1.92 -7.35 -5.30
C TRP A 128 -2.64 -7.89 -4.06
N ASP A 129 -2.05 -8.92 -3.44
CA ASP A 129 -2.58 -9.57 -2.25
C ASP A 129 -1.67 -9.21 -1.05
N PRO A 130 -2.09 -8.33 -0.12
CA PRO A 130 -1.28 -7.92 1.02
C PRO A 130 -1.19 -9.05 2.05
N GLU A 131 0.02 -9.37 2.51
CA GLU A 131 0.31 -10.47 3.43
C GLU A 131 0.69 -9.98 4.83
N GLU A 132 1.54 -8.95 4.92
CA GLU A 132 2.02 -8.40 6.17
C GLU A 132 2.10 -6.86 6.11
N VAL A 133 1.85 -6.21 7.23
CA VAL A 133 2.10 -4.78 7.43
C VAL A 133 3.08 -4.60 8.58
N LEU A 134 4.12 -3.81 8.35
CA LEU A 134 4.99 -3.30 9.39
C LEU A 134 4.61 -1.83 9.66
N ASP A 135 3.99 -1.60 10.83
CA ASP A 135 3.56 -0.27 11.28
C ASP A 135 4.72 0.46 11.97
N LEU A 136 5.20 1.54 11.36
CA LEU A 136 6.34 2.36 11.80
C LEU A 136 5.91 3.72 12.36
N GLY A 137 4.61 3.92 12.61
CA GLY A 137 4.06 5.18 13.09
C GLY A 137 3.46 6.01 11.96
N ASP A 138 4.23 6.88 11.38
CA ASP A 138 3.84 7.70 10.22
C ASP A 138 4.08 7.01 8.87
N ARG A 139 4.67 5.80 8.88
CA ARG A 139 4.90 4.97 7.69
C ARG A 139 4.40 3.56 7.88
N LEU A 140 3.94 2.95 6.81
CA LEU A 140 3.58 1.54 6.74
C LEU A 140 4.38 0.88 5.63
N LEU A 141 5.12 -0.19 5.95
CA LEU A 141 5.69 -1.06 4.94
C LEU A 141 4.78 -2.27 4.79
N VAL A 142 4.22 -2.43 3.60
CA VAL A 142 3.31 -3.55 3.26
C VAL A 142 4.06 -4.52 2.37
N GLU A 143 4.13 -5.76 2.81
CA GLU A 143 4.57 -6.88 2.00
C GLU A 143 3.36 -7.45 1.27
N THR A 144 3.43 -7.50 -0.07
CA THR A 144 2.32 -7.92 -0.92
C THR A 144 2.80 -8.90 -1.98
N GLN A 145 1.96 -9.84 -2.37
CA GLN A 145 2.20 -10.72 -3.50
C GLN A 145 1.51 -10.14 -4.73
N GLN A 146 2.30 -9.72 -5.72
CA GLN A 146 1.81 -9.33 -7.02
C GLN A 146 1.61 -10.57 -7.87
N ARG A 147 0.45 -10.69 -8.52
CA ARG A 147 0.12 -11.80 -9.42
C ARG A 147 -0.56 -11.27 -10.67
N GLY A 148 -0.37 -11.96 -11.78
CA GLY A 148 -1.02 -11.63 -13.05
C GLY A 148 -0.50 -12.46 -14.20
N HIS A 149 -1.06 -12.24 -15.39
CA HIS A 149 -0.59 -12.85 -16.63
C HIS A 149 -0.19 -11.73 -17.58
N GLY A 150 1.01 -11.83 -18.15
CA GLY A 150 1.52 -10.84 -19.12
C GLY A 150 0.60 -10.75 -20.34
N SER A 151 0.21 -9.52 -20.68
CA SER A 151 -0.65 -9.27 -21.85
C SER A 151 0.03 -9.75 -23.14
N GLY A 152 -0.68 -10.48 -23.94
CA GLY A 152 -0.18 -11.05 -25.20
C GLY A 152 0.76 -12.27 -25.05
N SER A 153 1.51 -12.43 -23.97
CA SER A 153 2.37 -13.59 -23.71
C SER A 153 1.68 -14.71 -22.92
N GLY A 154 0.69 -14.36 -22.11
CA GLY A 154 0.01 -15.27 -21.19
C GLY A 154 0.91 -15.84 -20.08
N VAL A 155 2.14 -15.35 -19.95
CA VAL A 155 3.09 -15.83 -18.92
C VAL A 155 2.60 -15.41 -17.55
N ALA A 156 2.42 -16.38 -16.64
CA ALA A 156 2.06 -16.12 -15.25
C ALA A 156 3.23 -15.47 -14.50
N VAL A 157 2.94 -14.39 -13.80
CA VAL A 157 3.88 -13.69 -12.92
C VAL A 157 3.36 -13.79 -11.49
N SER A 158 4.24 -14.13 -10.55
CA SER A 158 3.94 -14.15 -9.12
C SER A 158 5.20 -13.78 -8.37
N GLU A 159 5.25 -12.55 -7.83
CA GLU A 159 6.44 -12.03 -7.15
C GLU A 159 6.07 -11.17 -5.94
N PRO A 160 6.92 -11.15 -4.89
CA PRO A 160 6.73 -10.22 -3.79
C PRO A 160 7.05 -8.79 -4.22
N VAL A 161 6.25 -7.85 -3.72
CA VAL A 161 6.49 -6.41 -3.83
C VAL A 161 6.36 -5.78 -2.45
N PHE A 162 7.28 -4.91 -2.09
CA PHE A 162 7.32 -4.22 -0.82
C PHE A 162 6.96 -2.76 -1.04
N GLN A 163 5.86 -2.32 -0.44
CA GLN A 163 5.30 -0.99 -0.67
C GLN A 163 5.38 -0.16 0.60
N LEU A 164 6.16 0.91 0.57
CA LEU A 164 6.34 1.84 1.68
C LEU A 164 5.42 3.05 1.48
N PHE A 165 4.44 3.19 2.38
CA PHE A 165 3.53 4.33 2.41
C PHE A 165 3.94 5.31 3.50
N THR A 166 4.03 6.60 3.16
CA THR A 166 4.24 7.69 4.12
C THR A 166 2.95 8.47 4.29
N PHE A 167 2.58 8.72 5.54
CA PHE A 167 1.33 9.40 5.90
C PHE A 167 1.60 10.79 6.48
N ARG A 168 0.71 11.72 6.16
CA ARG A 168 0.62 13.03 6.80
C ARG A 168 -0.85 13.44 6.92
N SER A 169 -1.26 13.85 8.13
CA SER A 169 -2.65 14.26 8.41
C SER A 169 -3.70 13.22 7.96
N GLY A 170 -3.40 11.93 8.19
CA GLY A 170 -4.29 10.81 7.86
C GLY A 170 -4.35 10.39 6.39
N LEU A 171 -3.60 11.06 5.50
CA LEU A 171 -3.54 10.74 4.08
C LEU A 171 -2.16 10.21 3.68
N VAL A 172 -2.13 9.31 2.70
CA VAL A 172 -0.91 8.87 2.04
C VAL A 172 -0.39 10.01 1.17
N ILE A 173 0.82 10.50 1.47
CA ILE A 173 1.49 11.56 0.71
C ILE A 173 2.59 11.02 -0.20
N ARG A 174 3.06 9.80 0.06
CA ARG A 174 4.08 9.14 -0.76
C ARG A 174 3.89 7.62 -0.71
N GLN A 175 4.10 6.98 -1.86
CA GLN A 175 4.27 5.55 -2.00
C GLN A 175 5.59 5.27 -2.72
N GLU A 176 6.35 4.30 -2.20
CA GLU A 176 7.60 3.81 -2.78
C GLU A 176 7.52 2.29 -2.88
N ASP A 177 7.74 1.73 -4.05
CA ASP A 177 7.63 0.29 -4.29
C ASP A 177 9.01 -0.32 -4.58
N PHE A 178 9.26 -1.51 -4.04
CA PHE A 178 10.54 -2.21 -4.13
C PHE A 178 10.32 -3.71 -4.42
N ARG A 179 11.22 -4.31 -5.22
CA ARG A 179 11.33 -5.76 -5.34
C ARG A 179 12.19 -6.36 -4.23
N ASP A 180 13.21 -5.64 -3.80
CA ASP A 180 14.15 -6.09 -2.79
C ASP A 180 13.69 -5.68 -1.38
N ARG A 181 13.47 -6.67 -0.51
CA ARG A 181 13.05 -6.46 0.88
C ARG A 181 14.08 -5.66 1.69
N ALA A 182 15.38 -5.85 1.44
CA ALA A 182 16.42 -5.15 2.18
C ALA A 182 16.43 -3.66 1.82
N LYS A 183 16.29 -3.32 0.52
CA LYS A 183 16.12 -1.93 0.06
C LYS A 183 14.86 -1.27 0.67
N ALA A 184 13.75 -1.99 0.71
CA ALA A 184 12.51 -1.50 1.34
C ALA A 184 12.68 -1.23 2.84
N LEU A 185 13.35 -2.12 3.56
CA LEU A 185 13.66 -1.93 4.98
C LEU A 185 14.62 -0.76 5.20
N GLU A 186 15.62 -0.60 4.34
CA GLU A 186 16.54 0.54 4.40
C GLU A 186 15.81 1.87 4.16
N ALA A 187 14.98 1.96 3.14
CA ALA A 187 14.12 3.12 2.86
C ALA A 187 13.18 3.42 4.03
N ALA A 188 12.69 2.38 4.71
CA ALA A 188 11.89 2.48 5.93
C ALA A 188 12.70 2.91 7.16
N GLY A 189 14.03 3.08 7.07
CA GLY A 189 14.91 3.44 8.18
C GLY A 189 15.21 2.30 9.14
N LEU A 190 15.01 1.07 8.69
CA LEU A 190 15.29 -0.16 9.44
C LEU A 190 16.58 -0.78 8.85
N ARG A 191 17.70 -0.53 9.50
CA ARG A 191 18.96 -1.23 9.16
C ARG A 191 18.93 -2.63 9.78
N LYS A 192 19.59 -3.58 9.06
CA LYS A 192 19.93 -4.89 9.63
C LYS A 192 20.87 -4.73 10.81
#